data_21e55191f8323869e70f0b3a18ea7b6b
#
_entry.id   21e55191f8323869e70f0b3a18ea7b6b
#
_cell.length_a   1.000
_cell.length_b   1.000
_cell.length_c   1.000
_cell.angle_alpha   90.00
_cell.angle_beta   90.00
_cell.angle_gamma   90.00
#
_symmetry.space_group_name_H-M   'P 1'
#
loop_
_entity.id
_entity.type
_entity.pdbx_description
1 polymer ?
#
loop_
_entity_poly.entity_id
_entity_poly.type
_entity_poly.pdbx_seq_one_letter_code
_entity_poly.pdbx_strand_id
1 'polypeptide(L)'
;EDSPEVQYYEGKLNHLWVDLFIIDELPQSKAAAGFTRLLHKSIYLLAMGHRYHLDFSKYSLFHKLAVGGGSAVGRLVPMKLIFKMQHAAALKDKQGGSSLRYYSNYQPDYLYVTIQKEWCEEITDIEFEGETLMASKYAHEVLTWVYGDYMKLPPEAERVPAHSTIDIQVFDEEA
;
A
#
# COMPACT_ATOMS: atom_id res chain seq x y z
N GLU A 1 5.71 -22.62 7.14
CA GLU A 1 4.75 -23.40 6.36
C GLU A 1 5.27 -23.56 4.93
N ASP A 2 5.38 -24.81 4.46
CA ASP A 2 5.95 -25.12 3.13
C ASP A 2 4.90 -25.00 2.01
N SER A 3 4.15 -23.90 1.97
CA SER A 3 3.22 -23.66 0.89
C SER A 3 3.96 -23.37 -0.43
N PRO A 4 3.38 -23.71 -1.60
CA PRO A 4 3.98 -23.41 -2.89
C PRO A 4 4.28 -21.91 -3.09
N GLU A 5 3.51 -21.03 -2.45
CA GLU A 5 3.73 -19.59 -2.51
C GLU A 5 4.96 -19.18 -1.67
N VAL A 6 5.12 -19.73 -0.46
CA VAL A 6 6.29 -19.50 0.38
C VAL A 6 7.56 -19.99 -0.33
N GLN A 7 7.51 -21.17 -0.98
CA GLN A 7 8.62 -21.70 -1.77
C GLN A 7 8.95 -20.80 -2.96
N TYR A 8 7.95 -20.29 -3.67
CA TYR A 8 8.14 -19.35 -4.79
C TYR A 8 8.88 -18.09 -4.37
N TYR A 9 8.57 -17.55 -3.20
CA TYR A 9 9.24 -16.37 -2.64
C TYR A 9 10.46 -16.73 -1.76
N GLU A 10 10.99 -17.96 -1.88
CA GLU A 10 12.21 -18.40 -1.17
C GLU A 10 12.11 -18.25 0.35
N GLY A 11 10.94 -18.48 0.94
CA GLY A 11 10.68 -18.34 2.37
C GLY A 11 10.58 -16.90 2.88
N LYS A 12 10.70 -15.87 2.02
CA LYS A 12 10.68 -14.45 2.41
C LYS A 12 9.32 -13.98 2.97
N LEU A 13 8.26 -14.74 2.76
CA LEU A 13 6.92 -14.45 3.30
C LEU A 13 6.61 -15.22 4.59
N ASN A 14 7.55 -15.99 5.12
CA ASN A 14 7.33 -16.86 6.27
C ASN A 14 7.77 -16.23 7.60
N HIS A 15 7.42 -14.96 7.82
CA HIS A 15 7.69 -14.23 9.05
C HIS A 15 6.68 -13.10 9.26
N LEU A 16 6.60 -12.61 10.48
CA LEU A 16 5.81 -11.42 10.79
C LEU A 16 6.45 -10.18 10.13
N TRP A 17 5.62 -9.28 9.63
CA TRP A 17 6.08 -8.02 9.03
C TRP A 17 5.26 -6.85 9.55
N VAL A 18 5.83 -5.67 9.41
CA VAL A 18 5.16 -4.39 9.65
C VAL A 18 5.05 -3.67 8.32
N ASP A 19 3.85 -3.26 7.95
CA ASP A 19 3.61 -2.47 6.75
C ASP A 19 3.99 -1.00 6.99
N LEU A 20 4.83 -0.46 6.10
CA LEU A 20 5.22 0.94 6.09
C LEU A 20 4.56 1.64 4.91
N PHE A 21 3.61 2.52 5.19
CA PHE A 21 2.92 3.32 4.18
C PHE A 21 3.68 4.61 3.93
N ILE A 22 4.36 4.68 2.78
CA ILE A 22 5.14 5.85 2.38
C ILE A 22 4.19 6.91 1.83
N ILE A 23 4.33 8.14 2.35
CA ILE A 23 3.54 9.30 1.95
C ILE A 23 4.46 10.29 1.27
N ASP A 24 4.17 10.58 -0.01
CA ASP A 24 4.93 11.52 -0.83
C ASP A 24 4.06 12.70 -1.30
N GLU A 25 4.73 13.71 -1.86
CA GLU A 25 4.09 14.90 -2.38
C GLU A 25 3.29 14.60 -3.66
N LEU A 26 2.01 15.05 -3.69
CA LEU A 26 1.16 14.97 -4.86
C LEU A 26 1.05 16.37 -5.50
N PRO A 27 1.22 16.52 -6.82
CA PRO A 27 1.04 17.81 -7.47
C PRO A 27 -0.30 18.47 -7.18
N GLN A 28 -0.30 19.79 -6.97
CA GLN A 28 -1.52 20.57 -6.74
C GLN A 28 -2.45 20.57 -7.96
N SER A 29 -1.89 20.58 -9.16
CA SER A 29 -2.64 20.53 -10.41
C SER A 29 -3.31 19.15 -10.60
N LYS A 30 -4.62 19.13 -10.85
CA LYS A 30 -5.38 17.90 -11.12
C LYS A 30 -4.80 17.09 -12.28
N ALA A 31 -4.32 17.77 -13.35
CA ALA A 31 -3.73 17.11 -14.51
C ALA A 31 -2.41 16.44 -14.15
N ALA A 32 -1.52 17.14 -13.44
CA ALA A 32 -0.24 16.59 -13.00
C ALA A 32 -0.43 15.46 -11.98
N ALA A 33 -1.35 15.61 -11.01
CA ALA A 33 -1.72 14.56 -10.08
C ALA A 33 -2.27 13.32 -10.80
N GLY A 34 -3.12 13.52 -11.81
CA GLY A 34 -3.63 12.45 -12.66
C GLY A 34 -2.52 11.70 -13.39
N PHE A 35 -1.54 12.42 -13.94
CA PHE A 35 -0.38 11.83 -14.58
C PHE A 35 0.50 11.04 -13.60
N THR A 36 0.78 11.58 -12.41
CA THR A 36 1.52 10.87 -11.36
C THR A 36 0.84 9.55 -10.98
N ARG A 37 -0.48 9.55 -10.78
CA ARG A 37 -1.25 8.34 -10.48
C ARG A 37 -1.23 7.32 -11.63
N LEU A 38 -1.36 7.80 -12.87
CA LEU A 38 -1.27 6.93 -14.05
C LEU A 38 0.11 6.26 -14.16
N LEU A 39 1.18 7.01 -13.89
CA LEU A 39 2.54 6.49 -13.88
C LEU A 39 2.70 5.38 -12.84
N HIS A 40 2.25 5.60 -11.59
CA HIS A 40 2.28 4.57 -10.54
C HIS A 40 1.48 3.33 -10.91
N LYS A 41 0.28 3.50 -11.48
CA LYS A 41 -0.54 2.37 -11.96
C LYS A 41 0.17 1.56 -13.04
N SER A 42 0.85 2.24 -13.96
CA SER A 42 1.61 1.58 -15.03
C SER A 42 2.77 0.76 -14.47
N ILE A 43 3.51 1.32 -13.50
CA ILE A 43 4.61 0.62 -12.82
C ILE A 43 4.08 -0.58 -12.01
N TYR A 44 2.97 -0.40 -11.29
CA TYR A 44 2.32 -1.48 -10.55
C TYR A 44 1.88 -2.62 -11.50
N LEU A 45 1.35 -2.28 -12.67
CA LEU A 45 0.96 -3.24 -13.68
C LEU A 45 2.14 -4.11 -14.16
N LEU A 46 3.33 -3.50 -14.33
CA LEU A 46 4.56 -4.26 -14.60
C LEU A 46 4.94 -5.18 -13.42
N ALA A 47 4.83 -4.69 -12.19
CA ALA A 47 5.14 -5.46 -11.00
C ALA A 47 4.24 -6.70 -10.84
N MET A 48 2.99 -6.65 -11.34
CA MET A 48 2.08 -7.82 -11.32
C MET A 48 2.66 -9.02 -12.09
N GLY A 49 3.58 -8.82 -13.03
CA GLY A 49 4.28 -9.88 -13.72
C GLY A 49 5.13 -10.79 -12.82
N HIS A 50 5.49 -10.32 -11.64
CA HIS A 50 6.31 -11.04 -10.66
C HIS A 50 5.49 -11.66 -9.52
N ARG A 51 4.15 -11.59 -9.58
CA ARG A 51 3.31 -12.26 -8.59
C ARG A 51 3.28 -13.77 -8.80
N TYR A 52 3.21 -14.50 -7.70
CA TYR A 52 3.04 -15.96 -7.71
C TYR A 52 1.80 -16.38 -8.50
N HIS A 53 0.67 -15.73 -8.23
CA HIS A 53 -0.59 -16.01 -8.91
C HIS A 53 -1.35 -14.71 -9.22
N LEU A 54 -1.96 -14.65 -10.42
CA LEU A 54 -2.85 -13.58 -10.84
C LEU A 54 -4.26 -14.12 -10.96
N ASP A 55 -5.15 -13.67 -10.08
CA ASP A 55 -6.56 -13.99 -10.16
C ASP A 55 -7.27 -13.06 -11.17
N PHE A 56 -7.53 -13.58 -12.35
CA PHE A 56 -8.22 -12.86 -13.41
C PHE A 56 -9.75 -12.83 -13.22
N SER A 57 -10.34 -13.58 -12.29
CA SER A 57 -11.79 -13.68 -12.10
C SER A 57 -12.41 -12.31 -11.76
N LYS A 58 -11.68 -11.48 -11.02
CA LYS A 58 -12.09 -10.16 -10.53
C LYS A 58 -12.06 -9.05 -11.58
N TYR A 59 -11.54 -9.32 -12.79
CA TYR A 59 -11.33 -8.29 -13.82
C TYR A 59 -12.36 -8.39 -14.94
N SER A 60 -12.83 -7.23 -15.46
CA SER A 60 -13.56 -7.15 -16.73
C SER A 60 -12.65 -7.56 -17.90
N LEU A 61 -13.24 -7.90 -19.05
CA LEU A 61 -12.47 -8.33 -20.22
C LEU A 61 -11.34 -7.35 -20.61
N PHE A 62 -11.64 -6.06 -20.63
CA PHE A 62 -10.65 -5.03 -20.91
C PHE A 62 -9.51 -5.02 -19.89
N HIS A 63 -9.83 -5.10 -18.61
CA HIS A 63 -8.82 -5.16 -17.55
C HIS A 63 -8.00 -6.45 -17.61
N LYS A 64 -8.62 -7.59 -17.96
CA LYS A 64 -7.87 -8.86 -18.20
C LYS A 64 -6.80 -8.72 -19.26
N LEU A 65 -7.13 -8.07 -20.38
CA LEU A 65 -6.17 -7.82 -21.46
C LEU A 65 -5.06 -6.87 -21.01
N ALA A 66 -5.39 -5.79 -20.33
CA ALA A 66 -4.43 -4.83 -19.82
C ALA A 66 -3.50 -5.47 -18.77
N VAL A 67 -4.06 -6.18 -17.78
CA VAL A 67 -3.29 -6.88 -16.74
C VAL A 67 -2.46 -8.01 -17.33
N GLY A 68 -3.01 -8.81 -18.24
CA GLY A 68 -2.29 -9.89 -18.90
C GLY A 68 -1.13 -9.39 -19.76
N GLY A 69 -1.36 -8.37 -20.58
CA GLY A 69 -0.31 -7.74 -21.40
C GLY A 69 0.76 -7.05 -20.55
N GLY A 70 0.33 -6.23 -19.59
CA GLY A 70 1.24 -5.51 -18.70
C GLY A 70 2.10 -6.44 -17.84
N SER A 71 1.50 -7.51 -17.28
CA SER A 71 2.24 -8.50 -16.50
C SER A 71 3.20 -9.32 -17.35
N ALA A 72 2.83 -9.66 -18.60
CA ALA A 72 3.73 -10.36 -19.53
C ALA A 72 4.97 -9.51 -19.84
N VAL A 73 4.80 -8.23 -20.13
CA VAL A 73 5.91 -7.27 -20.29
C VAL A 73 6.71 -7.14 -18.99
N GLY A 74 6.01 -7.04 -17.86
CA GLY A 74 6.61 -6.90 -16.54
C GLY A 74 7.56 -8.04 -16.17
N ARG A 75 7.27 -9.29 -16.60
CA ARG A 75 8.17 -10.45 -16.41
C ARG A 75 9.53 -10.29 -17.06
N LEU A 76 9.61 -9.48 -18.12
CA LEU A 76 10.86 -9.20 -18.83
C LEU A 76 11.68 -8.08 -18.16
N VAL A 77 11.06 -7.33 -17.26
CA VAL A 77 11.69 -6.22 -16.55
C VAL A 77 12.14 -6.68 -15.17
N PRO A 78 13.43 -6.59 -14.82
CA PRO A 78 13.89 -6.99 -13.50
C PRO A 78 13.18 -6.21 -12.38
N MET A 79 12.74 -6.87 -11.31
CA MET A 79 12.03 -6.24 -10.19
C MET A 79 12.81 -5.07 -9.58
N LYS A 80 14.14 -5.18 -9.51
CA LYS A 80 15.02 -4.09 -9.05
C LYS A 80 14.86 -2.81 -9.89
N LEU A 81 14.62 -2.94 -11.20
CA LEU A 81 14.36 -1.79 -12.07
C LEU A 81 12.96 -1.23 -11.83
N ILE A 82 11.96 -2.08 -11.64
CA ILE A 82 10.59 -1.66 -11.28
C ILE A 82 10.59 -0.85 -9.98
N PHE A 83 11.32 -1.29 -8.95
CA PHE A 83 11.48 -0.53 -7.71
C PHE A 83 12.18 0.83 -7.92
N LYS A 84 13.21 0.90 -8.79
CA LYS A 84 13.83 2.18 -9.13
C LYS A 84 12.86 3.12 -9.83
N MET A 85 12.04 2.60 -10.75
CA MET A 85 11.00 3.39 -11.44
C MET A 85 9.95 3.89 -10.44
N GLN A 86 9.50 3.04 -9.52
CA GLN A 86 8.56 3.41 -8.46
C GLN A 86 9.11 4.54 -7.59
N HIS A 87 10.35 4.40 -7.13
CA HIS A 87 11.02 5.42 -6.33
C HIS A 87 11.19 6.74 -7.09
N ALA A 88 11.62 6.69 -8.34
CA ALA A 88 11.74 7.88 -9.18
C ALA A 88 10.38 8.57 -9.42
N ALA A 89 9.31 7.80 -9.63
CA ALA A 89 7.96 8.32 -9.78
C ALA A 89 7.46 9.01 -8.50
N ALA A 90 7.74 8.41 -7.33
CA ALA A 90 7.37 8.96 -6.03
C ALA A 90 8.07 10.29 -5.73
N LEU A 91 9.35 10.38 -6.05
CA LEU A 91 10.16 11.58 -5.77
C LEU A 91 10.09 12.67 -6.86
N LYS A 92 9.41 12.42 -7.96
CA LYS A 92 9.36 13.34 -9.12
C LYS A 92 8.88 14.74 -8.74
N ASP A 93 7.92 14.83 -7.83
CA ASP A 93 7.25 16.07 -7.45
C ASP A 93 7.71 16.62 -6.08
N LYS A 94 8.77 16.04 -5.48
CA LYS A 94 9.24 16.33 -4.10
C LYS A 94 9.52 17.80 -3.80
N GLN A 95 9.76 18.63 -4.81
CA GLN A 95 10.08 20.05 -4.64
C GLN A 95 8.97 20.98 -5.13
N GLY A 96 7.80 20.45 -5.42
CA GLY A 96 6.69 21.19 -6.00
C GLY A 96 5.98 22.14 -5.02
N GLY A 97 6.25 22.01 -3.71
CA GLY A 97 5.63 22.85 -2.67
C GLY A 97 4.12 22.63 -2.52
N SER A 98 3.61 21.50 -2.94
CA SER A 98 2.20 21.15 -2.82
C SER A 98 1.81 20.89 -1.37
N SER A 99 0.59 21.30 -1.00
CA SER A 99 -0.04 20.94 0.28
C SER A 99 -0.66 19.53 0.29
N LEU A 100 -0.59 18.81 -0.82
CA LEU A 100 -1.22 17.51 -0.98
C LEU A 100 -0.19 16.38 -0.85
N ARG A 101 -0.62 15.31 -0.18
CA ARG A 101 0.14 14.07 0.01
C ARG A 101 -0.68 12.87 -0.46
N TYR A 102 -0.02 11.77 -0.82
CA TYR A 102 -0.66 10.52 -1.23
C TYR A 102 0.21 9.31 -0.85
N TYR A 103 -0.39 8.13 -0.78
CA TYR A 103 0.34 6.88 -0.56
C TYR A 103 1.02 6.43 -1.85
N SER A 104 2.35 6.59 -1.94
CA SER A 104 3.12 6.35 -3.15
C SER A 104 3.53 4.90 -3.36
N ASN A 105 3.56 4.09 -2.31
CA ASN A 105 4.00 2.69 -2.35
C ASN A 105 2.84 1.69 -2.21
N TYR A 106 1.60 2.17 -2.21
CA TYR A 106 0.45 1.33 -1.95
C TYR A 106 -0.25 0.84 -3.23
N GLN A 107 -1.28 -0.02 -3.04
CA GLN A 107 -2.07 -0.56 -4.14
C GLN A 107 -2.76 0.57 -4.93
N PRO A 108 -3.08 0.36 -6.23
CA PRO A 108 -3.62 1.40 -7.10
C PRO A 108 -4.85 2.13 -6.57
N ASP A 109 -5.68 1.47 -5.77
CA ASP A 109 -6.89 2.06 -5.19
C ASP A 109 -6.56 3.13 -4.15
N TYR A 110 -5.51 2.94 -3.37
CA TYR A 110 -5.04 3.89 -2.35
C TYR A 110 -4.29 5.10 -2.93
N LEU A 111 -3.85 5.06 -4.19
CA LEU A 111 -3.27 6.22 -4.87
C LEU A 111 -4.23 7.42 -4.95
N TYR A 112 -5.52 7.18 -4.77
CA TYR A 112 -6.55 8.23 -4.79
C TYR A 112 -6.82 8.83 -3.41
N VAL A 113 -6.35 8.22 -2.34
CA VAL A 113 -6.40 8.80 -1.00
C VAL A 113 -5.44 9.99 -0.97
N THR A 114 -6.00 11.18 -0.86
CA THR A 114 -5.25 12.43 -0.82
C THR A 114 -5.33 13.02 0.56
N ILE A 115 -4.19 13.26 1.19
CA ILE A 115 -4.06 13.73 2.56
C ILE A 115 -3.47 15.13 2.53
N GLN A 116 -3.85 16.00 3.46
CA GLN A 116 -3.23 17.31 3.63
C GLN A 116 -1.84 17.16 4.23
N LYS A 117 -0.90 17.98 3.78
CA LYS A 117 0.48 18.00 4.28
C LYS A 117 0.55 18.13 5.80
N GLU A 118 -0.20 19.05 6.37
CA GLU A 118 -0.26 19.32 7.81
C GLU A 118 -0.69 18.08 8.62
N TRP A 119 -1.58 17.24 8.06
CA TRP A 119 -2.03 16.01 8.72
C TRP A 119 -0.95 14.94 8.83
N CYS A 120 0.11 15.05 8.02
CA CYS A 120 1.23 14.12 8.04
C CYS A 120 2.42 14.65 8.84
N GLU A 121 2.59 15.97 8.91
CA GLU A 121 3.79 16.61 9.46
C GLU A 121 3.63 17.06 10.92
N GLU A 122 2.41 17.32 11.38
CA GLU A 122 2.16 17.66 12.78
C GLU A 122 1.91 16.39 13.60
N ILE A 123 2.87 16.07 14.46
CA ILE A 123 2.89 14.86 15.28
C ILE A 123 2.65 15.22 16.74
N THR A 124 1.97 14.34 17.46
CA THR A 124 1.76 14.43 18.91
C THR A 124 1.93 13.05 19.54
N ASP A 125 2.23 13.03 20.81
CA ASP A 125 2.25 11.81 21.60
C ASP A 125 0.83 11.39 21.98
N ILE A 126 0.55 10.09 21.87
CA ILE A 126 -0.68 9.46 22.34
C ILE A 126 -0.35 8.27 23.25
N GLU A 127 -1.19 8.05 24.24
CA GLU A 127 -1.13 6.86 25.09
C GLU A 127 -1.93 5.73 24.43
N PHE A 128 -1.29 4.58 24.26
CA PHE A 128 -1.92 3.39 23.71
C PHE A 128 -1.38 2.14 24.40
N GLU A 129 -2.25 1.33 25.02
CA GLU A 129 -1.90 0.08 25.73
C GLU A 129 -0.78 0.26 26.79
N GLY A 130 -0.71 1.43 27.42
CA GLY A 130 0.31 1.77 28.42
C GLY A 130 1.64 2.25 27.86
N GLU A 131 1.76 2.37 26.54
CA GLU A 131 2.94 2.89 25.85
C GLU A 131 2.64 4.25 25.22
N THR A 132 3.65 5.12 25.13
CA THR A 132 3.56 6.42 24.47
C THR A 132 4.00 6.27 23.02
N LEU A 133 3.11 6.54 22.08
CA LEU A 133 3.35 6.43 20.64
C LEU A 133 3.20 7.78 19.96
N MET A 134 3.98 8.02 18.92
CA MET A 134 3.82 9.17 18.05
C MET A 134 2.70 8.95 17.05
N ALA A 135 1.73 9.86 16.98
CA ALA A 135 0.66 9.84 15.99
C ALA A 135 0.44 11.21 15.36
N SER A 136 -0.29 11.26 14.26
CA SER A 136 -0.74 12.53 13.71
C SER A 136 -1.60 13.27 14.72
N LYS A 137 -1.36 14.57 14.91
CA LYS A 137 -2.24 15.46 15.67
C LYS A 137 -3.66 15.51 15.09
N TYR A 138 -3.79 15.24 13.80
CA TYR A 138 -5.04 15.17 13.03
C TYR A 138 -5.50 13.72 12.78
N ALA A 139 -5.22 12.81 13.71
CA ALA A 139 -5.55 11.39 13.55
C ALA A 139 -7.05 11.17 13.29
N HIS A 140 -7.93 11.95 13.93
CA HIS A 140 -9.38 11.88 13.70
C HIS A 140 -9.75 12.26 12.27
N GLU A 141 -9.19 13.34 11.74
CA GLU A 141 -9.43 13.82 10.37
C GLU A 141 -8.94 12.81 9.34
N VAL A 142 -7.74 12.26 9.55
CA VAL A 142 -7.15 11.23 8.68
C VAL A 142 -8.02 9.97 8.68
N LEU A 143 -8.38 9.46 9.84
CA LEU A 143 -9.20 8.25 9.95
C LEU A 143 -10.60 8.46 9.36
N THR A 144 -11.20 9.63 9.62
CA THR A 144 -12.51 9.97 9.04
C THR A 144 -12.43 10.08 7.51
N TRP A 145 -11.35 10.65 6.99
CA TRP A 145 -11.15 10.79 5.54
C TRP A 145 -10.93 9.42 4.85
N VAL A 146 -10.18 8.52 5.49
CA VAL A 146 -9.84 7.22 4.89
C VAL A 146 -10.96 6.20 5.05
N TYR A 147 -11.60 6.17 6.23
CA TYR A 147 -12.54 5.10 6.62
C TYR A 147 -13.97 5.58 6.83
N GLY A 148 -14.25 6.90 6.73
CA GLY A 148 -15.56 7.45 7.04
C GLY A 148 -15.83 7.45 8.54
N ASP A 149 -17.00 6.95 8.96
CA ASP A 149 -17.37 6.82 10.38
C ASP A 149 -16.63 5.63 11.02
N TYR A 150 -15.32 5.76 11.21
CA TYR A 150 -14.45 4.70 11.72
C TYR A 150 -14.75 4.31 13.19
N MET A 151 -15.47 5.16 13.94
CA MET A 151 -15.90 4.85 15.31
C MET A 151 -17.09 3.88 15.34
N LYS A 152 -17.77 3.71 14.23
CA LYS A 152 -18.88 2.77 14.11
C LYS A 152 -18.34 1.38 13.78
N LEU A 153 -18.56 0.44 14.67
CA LEU A 153 -18.21 -0.95 14.38
C LEU A 153 -18.96 -1.46 13.15
N PRO A 154 -18.30 -2.20 12.25
CA PRO A 154 -18.95 -2.83 11.11
C PRO A 154 -20.03 -3.83 11.60
N PRO A 155 -21.00 -4.21 10.74
CA PRO A 155 -21.93 -5.28 11.03
C PRO A 155 -21.21 -6.55 11.50
N GLU A 156 -21.80 -7.31 12.41
CA GLU A 156 -21.17 -8.48 13.02
C GLU A 156 -20.65 -9.50 11.99
N ALA A 157 -21.41 -9.69 10.90
CA ALA A 157 -21.01 -10.56 9.79
C ALA A 157 -19.73 -10.11 9.04
N GLU A 158 -19.36 -8.83 9.15
CA GLU A 158 -18.20 -8.23 8.49
C GLU A 158 -16.98 -8.13 9.43
N ARG A 159 -17.14 -8.48 10.72
CA ARG A 159 -16.06 -8.45 11.71
C ARG A 159 -15.17 -9.70 11.64
N VAL A 160 -14.80 -10.07 10.41
CA VAL A 160 -13.91 -11.21 10.18
C VAL A 160 -12.49 -10.68 10.00
N PRO A 161 -11.50 -11.18 10.78
CA PRO A 161 -10.11 -10.79 10.59
C PRO A 161 -9.65 -11.06 9.16
N ALA A 162 -9.07 -10.08 8.50
CA ALA A 162 -8.56 -10.22 7.12
C ALA A 162 -7.39 -11.23 7.02
N HIS A 163 -6.76 -11.55 8.14
CA HIS A 163 -5.60 -12.43 8.27
C HIS A 163 -5.88 -13.65 9.16
N SER A 164 -7.12 -14.14 9.15
CA SER A 164 -7.55 -15.28 10.00
C SER A 164 -6.85 -16.62 9.73
N THR A 165 -6.03 -16.70 8.66
CA THR A 165 -5.29 -17.90 8.28
C THR A 165 -3.84 -17.92 8.79
N ILE A 166 -3.42 -16.91 9.56
CA ILE A 166 -2.06 -16.86 10.11
C ILE A 166 -2.09 -17.50 11.49
N ASP A 167 -1.59 -18.73 11.60
CA ASP A 167 -1.27 -19.36 12.88
C ASP A 167 0.06 -18.79 13.40
N ILE A 168 -0.02 -17.95 14.42
CA ILE A 168 1.16 -17.43 15.11
C ILE A 168 1.53 -18.43 16.20
N GLN A 169 2.64 -19.12 16.05
CA GLN A 169 3.23 -19.92 17.11
C GLN A 169 4.28 -19.08 17.81
N VAL A 170 4.05 -18.80 19.09
CA VAL A 170 5.04 -18.17 19.95
C VAL A 170 5.81 -19.30 20.62
N PHE A 171 7.11 -19.36 20.37
CA PHE A 171 8.01 -20.26 21.09
C PHE A 171 8.59 -19.45 22.25
N ASP A 172 8.28 -19.85 23.48
CA ASP A 172 9.00 -19.34 24.63
C ASP A 172 10.43 -19.87 24.54
N GLU A 173 11.40 -19.00 24.34
CA GLU A 173 12.80 -19.36 24.56
C GLU A 173 12.94 -19.62 26.07
N GLU A 174 12.96 -20.90 26.46
CA GLU A 174 13.38 -21.28 27.80
C GLU A 174 14.81 -20.76 28.02
N ALA A 175 14.96 -19.89 29.01
CA ALA A 175 16.19 -19.26 29.44
C ALA A 175 17.26 -20.25 29.88
#